data_55f1fd6b09b8d3011e8d87a76daf917f
#
_entry.id   55f1fd6b09b8d3011e8d87a76daf917f
#
_cell.length_a   1.000
_cell.length_b   1.000
_cell.length_c   1.000
_cell.angle_alpha   90.00
_cell.angle_beta   90.00
_cell.angle_gamma   90.00
#
_symmetry.space_group_name_H-M   'P 1'
#
loop_
_entity.id
_entity.type
_entity.pdbx_description
1 polymer ?
#
loop_
_entity_poly.entity_id
_entity_poly.type
_entity_poly.pdbx_seq_one_letter_code
_entity_poly.pdbx_strand_id
1 'polypeptide(L)'
;MIYSILKRDGREVVFDIEKIAAAVEKAMQSISYYDHLSDEEQENYHSYVRIMAELDWPAYLNGDTVFHQRVISRYEADGAPGVESAIYDYYGALYLKELEDQLSSSDVINKERLPLFHEALLLYQLGYYHGAVAILITQIIGITADIEKFLEKNNSSYDPETLELIKKRYGFDRKNDTARVMTAVVEGMSIDDDENEYGFLLGYLRFKLFHTHMPKEETEKHVNRHMVCHGTQLNYGTKEHALKVILCIDALAWVAEVISKNLAE
;
A
#
# COMPACT_ATOMS: atom_id res chain seq x y z
N MET A 1 29.93 -15.59 4.65
CA MET A 1 30.72 -14.33 4.69
C MET A 1 30.06 -13.43 5.72
N ILE A 2 30.74 -13.00 6.76
CA ILE A 2 30.16 -12.19 7.84
C ILE A 2 30.41 -10.74 7.45
N TYR A 3 29.36 -9.95 7.26
CA TYR A 3 29.45 -8.52 7.02
C TYR A 3 29.07 -7.77 8.30
N SER A 4 29.83 -6.75 8.67
CA SER A 4 29.51 -5.86 9.77
C SER A 4 29.14 -4.48 9.24
N ILE A 5 28.15 -3.84 9.86
CA ILE A 5 27.74 -2.48 9.54
C ILE A 5 28.03 -1.59 10.74
N LEU A 6 28.64 -0.46 10.47
CA LEU A 6 28.85 0.58 11.47
C LEU A 6 27.59 1.44 11.56
N LYS A 7 26.87 1.39 12.68
CA LYS A 7 25.72 2.28 12.92
C LYS A 7 26.16 3.73 13.11
N ARG A 8 25.24 4.65 12.92
CA ARG A 8 25.49 6.10 13.07
C ARG A 8 25.99 6.51 14.47
N ASP A 9 25.75 5.65 15.48
CA ASP A 9 26.20 5.78 16.86
C ASP A 9 27.56 5.08 17.13
N GLY A 10 28.24 4.60 16.08
CA GLY A 10 29.55 3.96 16.17
C GLY A 10 29.55 2.49 16.56
N ARG A 11 28.39 1.86 16.74
CA ARG A 11 28.30 0.43 17.04
C ARG A 11 28.43 -0.41 15.78
N GLU A 12 29.25 -1.46 15.87
CA GLU A 12 29.36 -2.48 14.83
C GLU A 12 28.32 -3.58 15.07
N VAL A 13 27.50 -3.88 14.05
CA VAL A 13 26.49 -4.95 14.10
C VAL A 13 26.84 -5.99 13.06
N VAL A 14 26.94 -7.25 13.50
CA VAL A 14 27.21 -8.39 12.63
C VAL A 14 25.95 -8.75 11.86
N PHE A 15 26.07 -8.88 10.54
CA PHE A 15 25.00 -9.25 9.63
C PHE A 15 25.03 -10.74 9.35
N ASP A 16 23.90 -11.41 9.55
CA ASP A 16 23.67 -12.78 9.14
C ASP A 16 22.85 -12.82 7.85
N ILE A 17 23.56 -12.77 6.72
CA ILE A 17 22.94 -12.77 5.38
C ILE A 17 22.10 -14.02 5.16
N GLU A 18 22.49 -15.16 5.74
CA GLU A 18 21.73 -16.41 5.56
C GLU A 18 20.38 -16.35 6.28
N LYS A 19 20.29 -15.68 7.44
CA LYS A 19 19.02 -15.44 8.13
C LYS A 19 18.13 -14.46 7.38
N ILE A 20 18.73 -13.45 6.76
CA ILE A 20 17.98 -12.48 5.96
C ILE A 20 17.49 -13.12 4.67
N ALA A 21 18.34 -13.88 3.97
CA ALA A 21 17.95 -14.64 2.80
C ALA A 21 16.83 -15.64 3.12
N ALA A 22 16.93 -16.38 4.23
CA ALA A 22 15.91 -17.32 4.68
C ALA A 22 14.61 -16.60 5.09
N ALA A 23 14.68 -15.41 5.72
CA ALA A 23 13.51 -14.63 6.05
C ALA A 23 12.85 -14.04 4.80
N VAL A 24 13.63 -13.58 3.84
CA VAL A 24 13.13 -13.11 2.53
C VAL A 24 12.52 -14.26 1.75
N GLU A 25 13.21 -15.41 1.66
CA GLU A 25 12.71 -16.61 0.96
C GLU A 25 11.41 -17.13 1.62
N LYS A 26 11.31 -17.07 2.94
CA LYS A 26 10.12 -17.45 3.69
C LYS A 26 8.99 -16.40 3.53
N ALA A 27 9.34 -15.13 3.48
CA ALA A 27 8.43 -14.05 3.11
C ALA A 27 7.91 -14.23 1.68
N MET A 28 8.78 -14.59 0.73
CA MET A 28 8.41 -14.92 -0.64
C MET A 28 7.46 -16.12 -0.70
N GLN A 29 7.68 -17.16 0.11
CA GLN A 29 6.79 -18.32 0.20
C GLN A 29 5.44 -17.99 0.88
N SER A 30 5.37 -17.01 1.76
CA SER A 30 4.12 -16.58 2.42
C SER A 30 3.35 -15.51 1.63
N ILE A 31 4.01 -14.80 0.73
CA ILE A 31 3.44 -13.75 -0.13
C ILE A 31 2.73 -14.35 -1.35
N SER A 32 3.00 -15.59 -1.69
CA SER A 32 2.45 -16.27 -2.86
C SER A 32 1.00 -16.75 -2.63
N TYR A 33 0.10 -15.82 -2.20
CA TYR A 33 -1.35 -16.07 -2.36
C TYR A 33 -1.67 -16.38 -3.82
N TYR A 34 -0.99 -15.75 -4.75
CA TYR A 34 -1.10 -15.94 -6.18
C TYR A 34 -0.73 -17.36 -6.61
N ASP A 35 0.35 -17.94 -6.08
CA ASP A 35 0.78 -19.30 -6.41
C ASP A 35 -0.17 -20.39 -5.88
N HIS A 36 -1.07 -20.05 -4.96
CA HIS A 36 -2.12 -20.94 -4.46
C HIS A 36 -3.43 -20.84 -5.25
N LEU A 37 -3.55 -19.85 -6.14
CA LEU A 37 -4.69 -19.70 -7.02
C LEU A 37 -4.63 -20.73 -8.15
N SER A 38 -5.80 -21.26 -8.55
CA SER A 38 -5.94 -22.02 -9.79
C SER A 38 -5.64 -21.13 -11.01
N ASP A 39 -5.31 -21.73 -12.15
CA ASP A 39 -5.02 -21.01 -13.40
C ASP A 39 -6.17 -20.03 -13.77
N GLU A 40 -7.42 -20.42 -13.54
CA GLU A 40 -8.59 -19.57 -13.77
C GLU A 40 -8.65 -18.37 -12.80
N GLU A 41 -8.33 -18.58 -11.54
CA GLU A 41 -8.29 -17.51 -10.54
C GLU A 41 -7.13 -16.54 -10.81
N GLN A 42 -5.99 -17.03 -11.29
CA GLN A 42 -4.87 -16.20 -11.71
C GLN A 42 -5.24 -15.33 -12.92
N GLU A 43 -5.90 -15.88 -13.93
CA GLU A 43 -6.39 -15.13 -15.09
C GLU A 43 -7.43 -14.06 -14.69
N ASN A 44 -8.36 -14.43 -13.81
CA ASN A 44 -9.32 -13.47 -13.24
C ASN A 44 -8.63 -12.36 -12.46
N TYR A 45 -7.62 -12.69 -11.67
CA TYR A 45 -6.84 -11.71 -10.93
C TYR A 45 -6.12 -10.73 -11.86
N HIS A 46 -5.43 -11.19 -12.90
CA HIS A 46 -4.81 -10.32 -13.91
C HIS A 46 -5.82 -9.40 -14.60
N SER A 47 -6.98 -9.94 -14.95
CA SER A 47 -8.06 -9.16 -15.57
C SER A 47 -8.59 -8.09 -14.62
N TYR A 48 -8.79 -8.43 -13.33
CA TYR A 48 -9.18 -7.50 -12.28
C TYR A 48 -8.15 -6.36 -12.13
N VAL A 49 -6.87 -6.69 -11.96
CA VAL A 49 -5.82 -5.70 -11.79
C VAL A 49 -5.72 -4.75 -12.99
N ARG A 50 -5.82 -5.30 -14.21
CA ARG A 50 -5.83 -4.48 -15.44
C ARG A 50 -7.00 -3.51 -15.47
N ILE A 51 -8.21 -3.96 -15.14
CA ILE A 51 -9.41 -3.10 -15.10
C ILE A 51 -9.25 -2.00 -14.04
N MET A 52 -8.79 -2.36 -12.83
CA MET A 52 -8.59 -1.40 -11.75
C MET A 52 -7.52 -0.35 -12.13
N ALA A 53 -6.43 -0.77 -12.76
CA ALA A 53 -5.38 0.13 -13.24
C ALA A 53 -5.87 1.06 -14.36
N GLU A 54 -6.64 0.54 -15.33
CA GLU A 54 -7.23 1.32 -16.42
C GLU A 54 -8.18 2.41 -15.89
N LEU A 55 -8.91 2.09 -14.82
CA LEU A 55 -9.85 3.02 -14.18
C LEU A 55 -9.22 3.84 -13.06
N ASP A 56 -7.89 3.80 -12.92
CA ASP A 56 -7.14 4.56 -11.92
C ASP A 56 -7.55 4.27 -10.46
N TRP A 57 -7.89 3.02 -10.14
CA TRP A 57 -8.11 2.56 -8.78
C TRP A 57 -6.86 1.88 -8.23
N PRO A 58 -6.51 2.06 -6.93
CA PRO A 58 -5.45 1.28 -6.31
C PRO A 58 -5.84 -0.20 -6.34
N ALA A 59 -5.08 -1.01 -7.05
CA ALA A 59 -5.28 -2.45 -7.13
C ALA A 59 -4.23 -3.15 -6.27
N TYR A 60 -4.66 -4.08 -5.41
CA TYR A 60 -3.82 -4.99 -4.67
C TYR A 60 -4.66 -6.20 -4.19
N LEU A 61 -4.05 -7.20 -3.56
CA LEU A 61 -4.66 -8.50 -3.21
C LEU A 61 -5.80 -8.47 -2.19
N ASN A 62 -6.29 -7.34 -1.78
CA ASN A 62 -7.31 -7.26 -0.72
C ASN A 62 -8.74 -7.57 -1.17
N GLY A 63 -8.92 -8.14 -2.31
CA GLY A 63 -10.22 -8.64 -2.74
C GLY A 63 -10.22 -10.16 -2.76
N ASP A 64 -11.31 -10.78 -2.36
CA ASP A 64 -11.51 -12.21 -2.61
C ASP A 64 -11.78 -12.46 -4.10
N THR A 65 -11.66 -13.71 -4.53
CA THR A 65 -11.91 -14.11 -5.92
C THR A 65 -13.32 -13.77 -6.39
N VAL A 66 -14.31 -13.72 -5.48
CA VAL A 66 -15.68 -13.32 -5.77
C VAL A 66 -15.76 -11.83 -6.11
N PHE A 67 -15.02 -11.01 -5.41
CA PHE A 67 -14.93 -9.57 -5.73
C PHE A 67 -14.24 -9.34 -7.08
N HIS A 68 -13.14 -10.05 -7.36
CA HIS A 68 -12.45 -9.94 -8.66
C HIS A 68 -13.39 -10.29 -9.82
N GLN A 69 -14.10 -11.42 -9.74
CA GLN A 69 -15.09 -11.82 -10.73
C GLN A 69 -16.25 -10.81 -10.86
N ARG A 70 -16.68 -10.21 -9.74
CA ARG A 70 -17.72 -9.17 -9.76
C ARG A 70 -17.26 -7.93 -10.51
N VAL A 71 -16.01 -7.47 -10.27
CA VAL A 71 -15.45 -6.32 -11.00
C VAL A 71 -15.39 -6.61 -12.49
N ILE A 72 -14.90 -7.78 -12.90
CA ILE A 72 -14.82 -8.18 -14.30
C ILE A 72 -16.23 -8.20 -14.94
N SER A 73 -17.17 -8.91 -14.32
CA SER A 73 -18.54 -9.02 -14.84
C SER A 73 -19.24 -7.67 -14.95
N ARG A 74 -19.01 -6.77 -13.99
CA ARG A 74 -19.56 -5.41 -14.03
C ARG A 74 -18.90 -4.54 -15.08
N TYR A 75 -17.59 -4.70 -15.30
CA TYR A 75 -16.91 -4.01 -16.39
C TYR A 75 -17.42 -4.41 -17.75
N GLU A 76 -17.65 -5.71 -17.99
CA GLU A 76 -18.21 -6.25 -19.23
C GLU A 76 -19.64 -5.78 -19.49
N ALA A 77 -20.47 -5.69 -18.45
CA ALA A 77 -21.87 -5.32 -18.56
C ALA A 77 -22.10 -3.81 -18.69
N ASP A 78 -21.44 -3.02 -17.85
CA ASP A 78 -21.77 -1.62 -17.62
C ASP A 78 -20.54 -0.69 -17.75
N GLY A 79 -19.35 -1.23 -18.04
CA GLY A 79 -18.10 -0.47 -18.11
C GLY A 79 -17.67 0.14 -16.75
N ALA A 80 -17.01 1.30 -16.79
CA ALA A 80 -16.51 1.98 -15.60
C ALA A 80 -17.56 2.25 -14.51
N PRO A 81 -18.82 2.67 -14.81
CA PRO A 81 -19.85 2.86 -13.79
C PRO A 81 -20.22 1.57 -13.03
N GLY A 82 -20.21 0.43 -13.72
CA GLY A 82 -20.46 -0.88 -13.11
C GLY A 82 -19.37 -1.27 -12.12
N VAL A 83 -18.10 -1.04 -12.48
CA VAL A 83 -16.96 -1.28 -11.61
C VAL A 83 -16.98 -0.36 -10.38
N GLU A 84 -17.25 0.92 -10.56
CA GLU A 84 -17.38 1.88 -9.47
C GLU A 84 -18.45 1.46 -8.45
N SER A 85 -19.62 1.02 -8.95
CA SER A 85 -20.68 0.48 -8.10
C SER A 85 -20.22 -0.75 -7.33
N ALA A 86 -19.54 -1.70 -7.98
CA ALA A 86 -19.02 -2.90 -7.33
C ALA A 86 -18.03 -2.58 -6.21
N ILE A 87 -17.15 -1.59 -6.45
CA ILE A 87 -16.18 -1.12 -5.47
C ILE A 87 -16.87 -0.50 -4.26
N TYR A 88 -17.84 0.41 -4.46
CA TYR A 88 -18.56 1.03 -3.36
C TYR A 88 -19.41 0.05 -2.55
N ASP A 89 -19.94 -0.98 -3.18
CA ASP A 89 -20.70 -2.02 -2.52
C ASP A 89 -19.80 -2.92 -1.66
N TYR A 90 -18.61 -3.26 -2.17
CA TYR A 90 -17.66 -4.11 -1.47
C TYR A 90 -17.02 -3.37 -0.29
N TYR A 91 -16.52 -2.16 -0.51
CA TYR A 91 -15.88 -1.33 0.52
C TYR A 91 -16.90 -0.52 1.32
N GLY A 92 -18.01 -1.16 1.71
CA GLY A 92 -19.06 -0.59 2.54
C GLY A 92 -18.71 -0.53 4.04
N ALA A 93 -19.72 -0.24 4.87
CA ALA A 93 -19.52 -0.04 6.31
C ALA A 93 -18.92 -1.25 7.04
N LEU A 94 -19.24 -2.48 6.61
CA LEU A 94 -18.68 -3.69 7.21
C LEU A 94 -17.18 -3.77 6.98
N TYR A 95 -16.75 -3.57 5.74
CA TYR A 95 -15.33 -3.58 5.38
C TYR A 95 -14.53 -2.50 6.11
N LEU A 96 -15.09 -1.29 6.22
CA LEU A 96 -14.41 -0.20 6.96
C LEU A 96 -14.21 -0.54 8.43
N LYS A 97 -15.14 -1.30 9.02
CA LYS A 97 -14.97 -1.79 10.38
C LYS A 97 -13.89 -2.87 10.46
N GLU A 98 -13.84 -3.79 9.52
CA GLU A 98 -12.78 -4.81 9.43
C GLU A 98 -11.40 -4.16 9.30
N LEU A 99 -11.26 -3.13 8.46
CA LEU A 99 -10.05 -2.34 8.35
C LEU A 99 -9.67 -1.67 9.68
N GLU A 100 -10.61 -1.08 10.40
CA GLU A 100 -10.36 -0.49 11.71
C GLU A 100 -9.89 -1.54 12.72
N ASP A 101 -10.50 -2.72 12.74
CA ASP A 101 -10.12 -3.84 13.59
C ASP A 101 -8.70 -4.35 13.22
N GLN A 102 -8.35 -4.44 11.95
CA GLN A 102 -7.02 -4.80 11.45
C GLN A 102 -5.97 -3.76 11.90
N LEU A 103 -6.22 -2.46 11.70
CA LEU A 103 -5.34 -1.39 12.15
C LEU A 103 -5.13 -1.43 13.67
N SER A 104 -6.18 -1.73 14.43
CA SER A 104 -6.14 -1.81 15.89
C SER A 104 -5.40 -3.04 16.42
N SER A 105 -5.41 -4.14 15.70
CA SER A 105 -4.71 -5.39 16.06
C SER A 105 -3.25 -5.43 15.64
N SER A 106 -2.82 -4.58 14.71
CA SER A 106 -1.46 -4.55 14.19
C SER A 106 -0.41 -4.27 15.27
N ASP A 107 0.65 -5.06 15.33
CA ASP A 107 1.80 -4.82 16.21
C ASP A 107 2.81 -3.82 15.64
N VAL A 108 2.66 -3.48 14.37
CA VAL A 108 3.55 -2.58 13.63
C VAL A 108 3.06 -1.15 13.72
N ILE A 109 1.76 -0.93 13.53
CA ILE A 109 1.15 0.40 13.46
C ILE A 109 1.03 1.01 14.86
N ASN A 110 1.55 2.24 15.02
CA ASN A 110 1.48 2.96 16.29
C ASN A 110 0.02 3.19 16.71
N LYS A 111 -0.34 2.73 17.91
CA LYS A 111 -1.70 2.83 18.47
C LYS A 111 -2.19 4.27 18.67
N GLU A 112 -1.28 5.24 18.76
CA GLU A 112 -1.64 6.67 18.82
C GLU A 112 -2.32 7.18 17.53
N ARG A 113 -2.24 6.42 16.42
CA ARG A 113 -2.94 6.74 15.16
C ARG A 113 -4.40 6.28 15.15
N LEU A 114 -4.79 5.34 16.01
CA LEU A 114 -6.13 4.75 15.98
C LEU A 114 -7.25 5.77 16.09
N PRO A 115 -7.19 6.80 16.96
CA PRO A 115 -8.22 7.83 17.00
C PRO A 115 -8.35 8.60 15.66
N LEU A 116 -7.25 8.82 14.94
CA LEU A 116 -7.26 9.50 13.65
C LEU A 116 -7.88 8.63 12.56
N PHE A 117 -7.62 7.33 12.55
CA PHE A 117 -8.27 6.39 11.62
C PHE A 117 -9.77 6.31 11.93
N HIS A 118 -10.16 6.14 13.19
CA HIS A 118 -11.56 6.11 13.59
C HIS A 118 -12.30 7.38 13.12
N GLU A 119 -11.77 8.56 13.42
CA GLU A 119 -12.36 9.84 13.02
C GLU A 119 -12.48 9.94 11.50
N ALA A 120 -11.44 9.58 10.76
CA ALA A 120 -11.44 9.67 9.30
C ALA A 120 -12.45 8.70 8.65
N LEU A 121 -12.54 7.46 9.12
CA LEU A 121 -13.49 6.49 8.61
C LEU A 121 -14.94 6.89 8.94
N LEU A 122 -15.17 7.46 10.13
CA LEU A 122 -16.46 8.03 10.50
C LEU A 122 -16.84 9.23 9.60
N LEU A 123 -15.91 10.15 9.33
CA LEU A 123 -16.11 11.26 8.41
C LEU A 123 -16.44 10.78 7.00
N TYR A 124 -15.78 9.74 6.53
CA TYR A 124 -16.09 9.13 5.24
C TYR A 124 -17.53 8.59 5.20
N GLN A 125 -17.95 7.84 6.21
CA GLN A 125 -19.31 7.29 6.32
C GLN A 125 -20.39 8.39 6.38
N LEU A 126 -20.08 9.52 6.99
CA LEU A 126 -20.94 10.68 7.10
C LEU A 126 -20.94 11.59 5.84
N GLY A 127 -20.11 11.27 4.83
CA GLY A 127 -19.98 12.06 3.60
C GLY A 127 -19.07 13.29 3.71
N TYR A 128 -18.33 13.46 4.79
CA TYR A 128 -17.36 14.55 4.98
C TYR A 128 -15.98 14.20 4.39
N TYR A 129 -15.95 13.97 3.08
CA TYR A 129 -14.78 13.40 2.38
C TYR A 129 -13.53 14.26 2.46
N HIS A 130 -13.65 15.61 2.47
CA HIS A 130 -12.48 16.48 2.67
C HIS A 130 -11.79 16.21 4.00
N GLY A 131 -12.55 16.05 5.09
CA GLY A 131 -12.01 15.75 6.41
C GLY A 131 -11.35 14.38 6.44
N ALA A 132 -12.01 13.36 5.89
CA ALA A 132 -11.47 12.01 5.79
C ALA A 132 -10.12 11.98 5.05
N VAL A 133 -10.07 12.57 3.85
CA VAL A 133 -8.83 12.63 3.04
C VAL A 133 -7.74 13.41 3.77
N ALA A 134 -8.04 14.58 4.34
CA ALA A 134 -7.04 15.42 5.00
C ALA A 134 -6.37 14.72 6.19
N ILE A 135 -7.11 13.90 6.93
CA ILE A 135 -6.56 13.08 8.01
C ILE A 135 -5.75 11.92 7.43
N LEU A 136 -6.36 11.09 6.59
CA LEU A 136 -5.76 9.83 6.12
C LEU A 136 -4.49 10.03 5.30
N ILE A 137 -4.46 11.05 4.46
CA ILE A 137 -3.31 11.28 3.56
C ILE A 137 -2.01 11.57 4.32
N THR A 138 -2.12 12.13 5.53
CA THR A 138 -0.97 12.33 6.41
C THR A 138 -0.56 11.05 7.13
N GLN A 139 -1.51 10.12 7.35
CA GLN A 139 -1.24 8.85 8.03
C GLN A 139 -0.50 7.85 7.14
N ILE A 140 -0.59 7.95 5.83
CA ILE A 140 0.18 7.08 4.90
C ILE A 140 1.68 7.13 5.22
N ILE A 141 2.25 8.35 5.34
CA ILE A 141 3.67 8.50 5.73
C ILE A 141 3.91 8.04 7.18
N GLY A 142 2.93 8.24 8.03
CA GLY A 142 3.00 7.79 9.41
C GLY A 142 3.12 6.27 9.54
N ILE A 143 2.30 5.51 8.80
CA ILE A 143 2.35 4.05 8.78
C ILE A 143 3.70 3.56 8.24
N THR A 144 4.21 4.15 7.16
CA THR A 144 5.51 3.77 6.62
C THR A 144 6.65 4.02 7.59
N ALA A 145 6.59 5.12 8.36
CA ALA A 145 7.57 5.38 9.43
C ALA A 145 7.45 4.38 10.59
N ASP A 146 6.24 3.88 10.87
CA ASP A 146 6.04 2.84 11.89
C ASP A 146 6.62 1.50 11.40
N ILE A 147 6.40 1.14 10.14
CA ILE A 147 6.99 -0.06 9.50
C ILE A 147 8.53 0.03 9.55
N GLU A 148 9.14 1.15 9.15
CA GLU A 148 10.59 1.35 9.26
C GLU A 148 11.10 1.10 10.69
N LYS A 149 10.46 1.70 11.69
CA LYS A 149 10.85 1.54 13.09
C LYS A 149 10.72 0.09 13.55
N PHE A 150 9.68 -0.60 13.12
CA PHE A 150 9.46 -2.00 13.46
C PHE A 150 10.56 -2.88 12.87
N LEU A 151 10.92 -2.70 11.60
CA LEU A 151 12.03 -3.37 10.94
C LEU A 151 13.37 -3.09 11.65
N GLU A 152 13.67 -1.83 11.93
CA GLU A 152 14.89 -1.45 12.67
C GLU A 152 14.96 -2.11 14.06
N LYS A 153 13.85 -2.15 14.79
CA LYS A 153 13.78 -2.78 16.11
C LYS A 153 14.09 -4.27 16.07
N ASN A 154 13.66 -4.95 15.02
CA ASN A 154 13.85 -6.39 14.83
C ASN A 154 15.16 -6.72 14.10
N ASN A 155 16.09 -5.76 13.95
CA ASN A 155 17.36 -5.90 13.24
C ASN A 155 17.20 -6.34 11.78
N SER A 156 16.02 -6.16 11.22
CA SER A 156 15.78 -6.32 9.80
C SER A 156 16.25 -5.06 9.09
N SER A 157 17.17 -5.17 8.19
CA SER A 157 17.65 -4.04 7.40
C SER A 157 17.61 -4.39 5.93
N TYR A 158 17.39 -3.37 5.16
CA TYR A 158 17.30 -3.41 3.71
C TYR A 158 18.53 -4.00 3.05
N ASP A 159 18.34 -5.00 2.18
CA ASP A 159 19.39 -5.42 1.28
C ASP A 159 19.80 -4.24 0.37
N PRO A 160 21.11 -3.86 0.36
CA PRO A 160 21.58 -2.75 -0.47
C PRO A 160 21.33 -2.92 -1.96
N GLU A 161 21.35 -4.16 -2.48
CA GLU A 161 21.10 -4.45 -3.89
C GLU A 161 19.63 -4.21 -4.25
N THR A 162 18.72 -4.65 -3.39
CA THR A 162 17.28 -4.38 -3.48
C THR A 162 16.99 -2.89 -3.49
N LEU A 163 17.62 -2.12 -2.61
CA LEU A 163 17.50 -0.65 -2.59
C LEU A 163 17.98 0.02 -3.88
N GLU A 164 19.09 -0.43 -4.45
CA GLU A 164 19.60 0.11 -5.71
C GLU A 164 18.70 -0.26 -6.89
N LEU A 165 18.12 -1.47 -6.91
CA LEU A 165 17.13 -1.88 -7.91
C LEU A 165 15.89 -0.99 -7.85
N ILE A 166 15.35 -0.74 -6.64
CA ILE A 166 14.20 0.15 -6.43
C ILE A 166 14.50 1.57 -6.90
N LYS A 167 15.65 2.12 -6.53
CA LYS A 167 16.07 3.44 -6.99
C LYS A 167 16.15 3.52 -8.51
N LYS A 168 16.76 2.51 -9.12
CA LYS A 168 16.93 2.44 -10.58
C LYS A 168 15.60 2.31 -11.31
N ARG A 169 14.70 1.46 -10.80
CA ARG A 169 13.42 1.16 -11.43
C ARG A 169 12.40 2.29 -11.26
N TYR A 170 12.30 2.84 -10.07
CA TYR A 170 11.26 3.82 -9.70
C TYR A 170 11.79 5.25 -9.53
N GLY A 171 13.08 5.48 -9.66
CA GLY A 171 13.68 6.81 -9.61
C GLY A 171 13.59 7.48 -8.23
N PHE A 172 13.82 6.72 -7.14
CA PHE A 172 13.80 7.30 -5.81
C PHE A 172 15.17 7.69 -5.29
N ASP A 173 15.14 8.71 -4.45
CA ASP A 173 16.19 8.97 -3.47
C ASP A 173 15.58 8.76 -2.06
N ARG A 174 16.25 7.97 -1.21
CA ARG A 174 15.86 7.65 0.18
C ARG A 174 15.64 8.88 1.07
N LYS A 175 15.93 10.06 0.57
CA LYS A 175 15.83 11.32 1.32
C LYS A 175 14.43 11.93 1.34
N ASN A 176 13.49 11.42 0.52
CA ASN A 176 12.16 11.96 0.47
C ASN A 176 11.09 10.97 0.99
N ASP A 177 9.93 11.50 1.38
CA ASP A 177 8.82 10.73 1.93
C ASP A 177 8.33 9.63 0.96
N THR A 178 8.37 9.88 -0.35
CA THR A 178 7.97 8.91 -1.37
C THR A 178 8.88 7.68 -1.34
N ALA A 179 10.21 7.89 -1.20
CA ALA A 179 11.15 6.79 -1.11
C ALA A 179 10.90 5.94 0.14
N ARG A 180 10.53 6.54 1.28
CA ARG A 180 10.22 5.82 2.52
C ARG A 180 9.00 4.92 2.35
N VAL A 181 7.90 5.46 1.79
CA VAL A 181 6.68 4.69 1.51
C VAL A 181 7.01 3.51 0.60
N MET A 182 7.71 3.78 -0.50
CA MET A 182 8.01 2.77 -1.49
C MET A 182 8.97 1.71 -0.96
N THR A 183 9.95 2.11 -0.16
CA THR A 183 10.88 1.17 0.47
C THR A 183 10.13 0.25 1.44
N ALA A 184 9.25 0.79 2.27
CA ALA A 184 8.45 0.00 3.20
C ALA A 184 7.54 -1.03 2.48
N VAL A 185 6.96 -0.63 1.33
CA VAL A 185 6.13 -1.54 0.53
C VAL A 185 6.98 -2.62 -0.15
N VAL A 186 8.17 -2.29 -0.65
CA VAL A 186 9.02 -3.25 -1.37
C VAL A 186 9.72 -4.24 -0.44
N GLU A 187 10.02 -3.88 0.82
CA GLU A 187 10.67 -4.79 1.76
C GLU A 187 9.82 -5.98 2.18
N GLY A 188 8.52 -5.85 2.10
CA GLY A 188 7.62 -6.98 2.27
C GLY A 188 7.44 -7.82 1.01
N MET A 189 8.15 -7.55 -0.11
CA MET A 189 7.73 -8.02 -1.42
C MET A 189 8.88 -8.40 -2.34
N SER A 190 8.72 -9.48 -3.10
CA SER A 190 9.63 -9.86 -4.20
C SER A 190 9.53 -8.86 -5.36
N ILE A 191 10.70 -8.39 -5.83
CA ILE A 191 10.79 -7.38 -6.91
C ILE A 191 10.74 -8.01 -8.31
N ASP A 192 10.80 -9.33 -8.39
CA ASP A 192 11.14 -10.04 -9.64
C ASP A 192 10.00 -10.05 -10.67
N ASP A 193 8.80 -9.56 -10.35
CA ASP A 193 7.65 -9.63 -11.24
C ASP A 193 7.08 -8.24 -11.57
N ASP A 194 7.29 -7.79 -12.82
CA ASP A 194 6.81 -6.49 -13.33
C ASP A 194 5.29 -6.41 -13.43
N GLU A 195 4.62 -7.54 -13.45
CA GLU A 195 3.18 -7.68 -13.65
C GLU A 195 2.42 -8.01 -12.37
N ASN A 196 3.13 -8.07 -11.21
CA ASN A 196 2.47 -8.38 -9.97
C ASN A 196 1.68 -7.18 -9.41
N GLU A 197 0.73 -7.46 -8.56
CA GLU A 197 -0.17 -6.53 -7.87
C GLU A 197 0.53 -5.40 -7.14
N TYR A 198 1.72 -5.66 -6.63
CA TYR A 198 2.55 -4.70 -5.92
C TYR A 198 3.11 -3.64 -6.85
N GLY A 199 3.45 -4.03 -8.08
CA GLY A 199 3.84 -3.08 -9.12
C GLY A 199 2.75 -2.06 -9.38
N PHE A 200 1.49 -2.47 -9.40
CA PHE A 200 0.35 -1.57 -9.57
C PHE A 200 0.13 -0.67 -8.36
N LEU A 201 0.16 -1.19 -7.15
CA LEU A 201 0.07 -0.39 -5.93
C LEU A 201 1.22 0.62 -5.85
N LEU A 202 2.45 0.18 -6.09
CA LEU A 202 3.62 1.03 -6.12
C LEU A 202 3.51 2.11 -7.19
N GLY A 203 3.05 1.75 -8.37
CA GLY A 203 2.79 2.67 -9.46
C GLY A 203 1.75 3.72 -9.07
N TYR A 204 0.65 3.31 -8.47
CA TYR A 204 -0.39 4.23 -7.98
C TYR A 204 0.17 5.20 -6.93
N LEU A 205 0.84 4.70 -5.90
CA LEU A 205 1.47 5.52 -4.87
C LEU A 205 2.46 6.52 -5.49
N ARG A 206 3.34 6.04 -6.37
CA ARG A 206 4.41 6.86 -6.96
C ARG A 206 3.89 7.90 -7.94
N PHE A 207 3.04 7.50 -8.87
CA PHE A 207 2.66 8.34 -10.02
C PHE A 207 1.37 9.10 -9.79
N LYS A 208 0.55 8.71 -8.82
CA LYS A 208 -0.70 9.40 -8.52
C LYS A 208 -0.62 10.11 -7.15
N LEU A 209 -0.46 9.38 -6.07
CA LEU A 209 -0.53 9.94 -4.73
C LEU A 209 0.66 10.85 -4.36
N PHE A 210 1.89 10.46 -4.72
CA PHE A 210 3.14 11.16 -4.35
C PHE A 210 3.80 11.93 -5.50
N HIS A 211 3.12 12.09 -6.62
CA HIS A 211 3.69 12.82 -7.76
C HIS A 211 3.94 14.29 -7.39
N THR A 212 5.16 14.80 -7.66
CA THR A 212 5.56 16.16 -7.24
C THR A 212 4.92 17.28 -8.07
N HIS A 213 4.55 17.00 -9.33
CA HIS A 213 4.00 17.99 -10.26
C HIS A 213 2.85 17.38 -11.06
N MET A 214 1.74 17.12 -10.41
CA MET A 214 0.55 16.59 -11.09
C MET A 214 -0.13 17.69 -11.90
N PRO A 215 -0.42 17.47 -13.21
CA PRO A 215 -1.21 18.39 -14.01
C PRO A 215 -2.60 18.60 -13.40
N LYS A 216 -3.18 19.79 -13.62
CA LYS A 216 -4.47 20.12 -13.01
C LYS A 216 -5.59 19.15 -13.42
N GLU A 217 -5.57 18.71 -14.66
CA GLU A 217 -6.55 17.78 -15.25
C GLU A 217 -6.50 16.41 -14.54
N GLU A 218 -5.32 15.99 -14.08
CA GLU A 218 -5.14 14.75 -13.34
C GLU A 218 -5.65 14.86 -11.88
N THR A 219 -5.69 16.08 -11.32
CA THR A 219 -6.22 16.29 -9.97
C THR A 219 -7.73 16.10 -9.85
N GLU A 220 -8.44 16.01 -10.97
CA GLU A 220 -9.87 15.67 -10.98
C GLU A 220 -10.09 14.18 -10.72
N LYS A 221 -9.11 13.35 -11.10
CA LYS A 221 -9.18 11.88 -10.99
C LYS A 221 -8.45 11.33 -9.76
N HIS A 222 -7.46 12.08 -9.26
CA HIS A 222 -6.55 11.60 -8.23
C HIS A 222 -6.38 12.58 -7.10
N VAL A 223 -6.19 12.04 -5.91
CA VAL A 223 -5.68 12.79 -4.76
C VAL A 223 -4.17 12.84 -4.84
N ASN A 224 -3.61 14.03 -4.77
CA ASN A 224 -2.18 14.22 -4.68
C ASN A 224 -1.80 14.71 -3.28
N ARG A 225 -1.03 13.90 -2.54
CA ARG A 225 -0.64 14.20 -1.16
C ARG A 225 0.05 15.54 -1.03
N HIS A 226 0.99 15.85 -1.93
CA HIS A 226 1.74 17.10 -1.88
C HIS A 226 0.82 18.30 -2.04
N MET A 227 -0.06 18.26 -3.03
CA MET A 227 -0.99 19.36 -3.32
C MET A 227 -2.06 19.54 -2.22
N VAL A 228 -2.56 18.45 -1.63
CA VAL A 228 -3.50 18.51 -0.49
C VAL A 228 -2.82 19.14 0.72
N CYS A 229 -1.63 18.65 1.09
CA CYS A 229 -0.88 19.17 2.25
C CYS A 229 -0.45 20.63 2.08
N HIS A 230 -0.24 21.10 0.86
CA HIS A 230 0.08 22.50 0.55
C HIS A 230 -1.16 23.36 0.25
N GLY A 231 -2.38 22.79 0.31
CA GLY A 231 -3.63 23.51 0.07
C GLY A 231 -3.82 23.98 -1.37
N THR A 232 -3.15 23.35 -2.33
CA THR A 232 -3.25 23.71 -3.76
C THR A 232 -4.25 22.85 -4.53
N GLN A 233 -4.58 21.65 -4.07
CA GLN A 233 -5.71 20.86 -4.55
C GLN A 233 -6.90 21.08 -3.64
N LEU A 234 -8.03 21.57 -4.18
CA LEU A 234 -9.25 21.86 -3.41
C LEU A 234 -10.40 20.91 -3.74
N ASN A 235 -10.32 20.16 -4.83
CA ASN A 235 -11.35 19.26 -5.33
C ASN A 235 -11.19 17.79 -4.84
N TYR A 236 -10.39 17.55 -3.80
CA TYR A 236 -10.10 16.21 -3.30
C TYR A 236 -11.22 15.59 -2.43
N GLY A 237 -12.25 16.35 -2.07
CA GLY A 237 -13.33 15.91 -1.19
C GLY A 237 -14.46 15.18 -1.89
N THR A 238 -14.15 14.19 -2.71
CA THR A 238 -15.14 13.30 -3.33
C THR A 238 -15.14 11.93 -2.64
N LYS A 239 -16.25 11.19 -2.76
CA LYS A 239 -16.36 9.82 -2.24
C LYS A 239 -15.27 8.91 -2.83
N GLU A 240 -15.06 9.04 -4.15
CA GLU A 240 -14.03 8.30 -4.89
C GLU A 240 -12.62 8.58 -4.35
N HIS A 241 -12.26 9.86 -4.24
CA HIS A 241 -10.94 10.25 -3.72
C HIS A 241 -10.71 9.75 -2.30
N ALA A 242 -11.71 9.87 -1.44
CA ALA A 242 -11.60 9.40 -0.06
C ALA A 242 -11.43 7.88 0.00
N LEU A 243 -12.18 7.11 -0.81
CA LEU A 243 -12.05 5.66 -0.87
C LEU A 243 -10.69 5.24 -1.44
N LYS A 244 -10.19 5.90 -2.48
CA LYS A 244 -8.84 5.64 -3.01
C LYS A 244 -7.75 5.82 -1.94
N VAL A 245 -7.87 6.83 -1.08
CA VAL A 245 -6.94 7.01 0.05
C VAL A 245 -7.11 5.94 1.12
N ILE A 246 -8.36 5.54 1.44
CA ILE A 246 -8.65 4.43 2.36
C ILE A 246 -8.01 3.13 1.84
N LEU A 247 -8.15 2.82 0.56
CA LEU A 247 -7.53 1.63 -0.04
C LEU A 247 -6.00 1.65 0.03
N CYS A 248 -5.37 2.82 -0.06
CA CYS A 248 -3.93 2.93 0.17
C CYS A 248 -3.54 2.66 1.65
N ILE A 249 -4.37 3.09 2.61
CA ILE A 249 -4.16 2.78 4.03
C ILE A 249 -4.31 1.28 4.29
N ASP A 250 -5.34 0.66 3.72
CA ASP A 250 -5.62 -0.76 3.82
C ASP A 250 -4.46 -1.61 3.26
N ALA A 251 -3.97 -1.25 2.07
CA ALA A 251 -2.80 -1.88 1.49
C ALA A 251 -1.56 -1.80 2.40
N LEU A 252 -1.31 -0.66 3.04
CA LEU A 252 -0.20 -0.50 3.97
C LEU A 252 -0.42 -1.25 5.29
N ALA A 253 -1.67 -1.38 5.76
CA ALA A 253 -2.02 -2.20 6.92
C ALA A 253 -1.73 -3.68 6.65
N TRP A 254 -2.07 -4.16 5.46
CA TRP A 254 -1.74 -5.51 5.01
C TRP A 254 -0.22 -5.73 4.93
N VAL A 255 0.54 -4.80 4.33
CA VAL A 255 2.02 -4.86 4.32
C VAL A 255 2.59 -4.96 5.74
N ALA A 256 2.08 -4.16 6.67
CA ALA A 256 2.50 -4.20 8.07
C ALA A 256 2.23 -5.56 8.72
N GLU A 257 1.08 -6.18 8.42
CA GLU A 257 0.73 -7.52 8.92
C GLU A 257 1.65 -8.60 8.36
N VAL A 258 1.93 -8.59 7.05
CA VAL A 258 2.86 -9.52 6.40
C VAL A 258 4.26 -9.43 7.02
N ILE A 259 4.78 -8.21 7.18
CA ILE A 259 6.08 -7.97 7.81
C ILE A 259 6.10 -8.51 9.25
N SER A 260 5.04 -8.28 10.03
CA SER A 260 4.95 -8.77 11.40
C SER A 260 4.97 -10.30 11.48
N LYS A 261 4.20 -10.97 10.62
CA LYS A 261 4.15 -12.44 10.56
C LYS A 261 5.50 -13.04 10.18
N ASN A 262 6.15 -12.48 9.14
CA ASN A 262 7.43 -12.98 8.64
C ASN A 262 8.58 -12.85 9.65
N LEU A 263 8.52 -11.87 10.55
CA LEU A 263 9.55 -11.68 11.59
C LEU A 263 9.25 -12.44 12.88
N ALA A 264 8.02 -12.94 13.06
CA ALA A 264 7.64 -13.75 14.23
C ALA A 264 7.99 -15.23 14.08
N GLU A 265 8.24 -15.71 12.88
CA GLU A 265 8.64 -17.08 12.53
C GLU A 265 10.16 -17.23 12.45
#